data_f926f7357a0aefce61a7effd59d8b419
#
_entry.id   f926f7357a0aefce61a7effd59d8b419
#
_cell.length_a   1.000
_cell.length_b   1.000
_cell.length_c   1.000
_cell.angle_alpha   90.00
_cell.angle_beta   90.00
_cell.angle_gamma   90.00
#
_symmetry.space_group_name_H-M   'P 1'
#
loop_
_entity.id
_entity.type
_entity.pdbx_description
1 polymer ?
#
loop_
_entity_poly.entity_id
_entity_poly.type
_entity_poly.pdbx_seq_one_letter_code
_entity_poly.pdbx_strand_id
1 'polypeptide(L)'
;ALPIYYKGTIFAGIVLMAVGYLMLAIPSPTPVANKTLFLVITCAALFVIAFGNGLFKGNLQALVGQMYDNPQYSSMRDSGFSLFYMFINVGAIFAPFAAVGVRNWWLSTFGYNYDADLPALCHGHLAGTLTPEAVDTYSALAAKATISGTPVTDMTVFANEYLNVFTTGFHYAFGVAILAMVLSLVIFVINRKK
;
A
#
# COMPACT_ATOMS: atom_id res chain seq x y z
N ALA A 1 29.50 -9.59 -19.87
CA ALA A 1 29.16 -8.14 -19.78
C ALA A 1 27.71 -7.87 -19.36
N LEU A 2 26.80 -8.84 -19.52
CA LEU A 2 25.35 -8.69 -19.24
C LEU A 2 24.94 -8.64 -17.73
N PRO A 3 25.61 -9.36 -16.79
CA PRO A 3 25.11 -9.41 -15.39
C PRO A 3 25.17 -8.06 -14.66
N ILE A 4 25.98 -7.11 -15.10
CA ILE A 4 26.08 -5.78 -14.46
C ILE A 4 24.82 -4.95 -14.74
N TYR A 5 24.21 -5.07 -15.91
CA TYR A 5 23.01 -4.34 -16.27
C TYR A 5 21.79 -4.78 -15.45
N TYR A 6 21.59 -6.09 -15.24
CA TYR A 6 20.45 -6.59 -14.47
C TYR A 6 20.47 -6.09 -13.02
N LYS A 7 21.64 -6.13 -12.37
CA LYS A 7 21.79 -5.64 -10.98
C LYS A 7 21.49 -4.14 -10.88
N GLY A 8 21.95 -3.33 -11.84
CA GLY A 8 21.66 -1.90 -11.89
C GLY A 8 20.18 -1.61 -12.10
N THR A 9 19.55 -2.34 -13.02
CA THR A 9 18.12 -2.17 -13.35
C THR A 9 17.21 -2.61 -12.18
N ILE A 10 17.56 -3.71 -11.49
CA ILE A 10 16.86 -4.15 -10.28
C ILE A 10 16.96 -3.07 -9.18
N PHE A 11 18.15 -2.53 -8.93
CA PHE A 11 18.36 -1.46 -7.98
C PHE A 11 17.50 -0.23 -8.31
N ALA A 12 17.54 0.23 -9.56
CA ALA A 12 16.74 1.35 -10.03
C ALA A 12 15.23 1.08 -9.86
N GLY A 13 14.78 -0.14 -10.15
CA GLY A 13 13.39 -0.56 -9.98
C GLY A 13 12.93 -0.49 -8.52
N ILE A 14 13.75 -0.97 -7.58
CA ILE A 14 13.42 -0.90 -6.14
C ILE A 14 13.35 0.56 -5.67
N VAL A 15 14.31 1.40 -6.07
CA VAL A 15 14.32 2.83 -5.70
C VAL A 15 13.10 3.55 -6.25
N LEU A 16 12.76 3.34 -7.52
CA LEU A 16 11.56 3.93 -8.13
C LEU A 16 10.28 3.51 -7.41
N MET A 17 10.12 2.22 -7.10
CA MET A 17 8.98 1.75 -6.33
C MET A 17 8.93 2.41 -4.95
N ALA A 18 10.05 2.52 -4.26
CA ALA A 18 10.12 3.17 -2.95
C ALA A 18 9.70 4.65 -3.03
N VAL A 19 10.16 5.38 -4.05
CA VAL A 19 9.75 6.77 -4.30
C VAL A 19 8.24 6.87 -4.55
N GLY A 20 7.68 6.02 -5.40
CA GLY A 20 6.25 6.01 -5.66
C GLY A 20 5.40 5.70 -4.43
N TYR A 21 5.81 4.73 -3.61
CA TYR A 21 5.15 4.46 -2.33
C TYR A 21 5.31 5.61 -1.33
N LEU A 22 6.47 6.28 -1.31
CA LEU A 22 6.68 7.46 -0.48
C LEU A 22 5.71 8.59 -0.87
N MET A 23 5.49 8.82 -2.16
CA MET A 23 4.50 9.80 -2.63
C MET A 23 3.08 9.47 -2.14
N LEU A 24 2.70 8.19 -2.08
CA LEU A 24 1.41 7.74 -1.55
C LEU A 24 1.34 7.73 -0.03
N ALA A 25 2.48 7.62 0.66
CA ALA A 25 2.52 7.58 2.14
C ALA A 25 2.39 8.97 2.79
N ILE A 26 2.55 10.05 2.04
CA ILE A 26 2.39 11.42 2.55
C ILE A 26 0.89 11.68 2.75
N PRO A 27 0.42 11.93 3.99
CA PRO A 27 -0.99 12.19 4.24
C PRO A 27 -1.50 13.43 3.50
N SER A 28 -2.65 13.29 2.87
CA SER A 28 -3.36 14.42 2.25
C SER A 28 -4.28 15.07 3.29
N PRO A 29 -4.41 16.42 3.30
CA PRO A 29 -5.37 17.08 4.19
C PRO A 29 -6.80 16.69 3.81
N THR A 30 -7.66 16.54 4.81
CA THR A 30 -9.09 16.28 4.63
C THR A 30 -9.87 17.44 5.25
N PRO A 31 -10.74 18.12 4.50
CA PRO A 31 -11.08 17.96 3.08
C PRO A 31 -9.94 18.39 2.13
N VAL A 32 -9.84 17.70 1.00
CA VAL A 32 -8.80 17.95 0.01
C VAL A 32 -9.05 19.28 -0.71
N ALA A 33 -8.19 20.26 -0.51
CA ALA A 33 -8.34 21.62 -1.08
C ALA A 33 -8.30 21.62 -2.62
N ASN A 34 -7.44 20.79 -3.22
CA ASN A 34 -7.31 20.68 -4.68
C ASN A 34 -7.36 19.22 -5.12
N LYS A 35 -8.57 18.74 -5.41
CA LYS A 35 -8.81 17.34 -5.82
C LYS A 35 -8.03 16.96 -7.07
N THR A 36 -7.92 17.85 -8.05
CA THR A 36 -7.22 17.60 -9.31
C THR A 36 -5.73 17.40 -9.07
N LEU A 37 -5.11 18.22 -8.25
CA LEU A 37 -3.70 18.11 -7.92
C LEU A 37 -3.41 16.76 -7.24
N PHE A 38 -4.20 16.38 -6.23
CA PHE A 38 -4.01 15.11 -5.52
C PHE A 38 -4.27 13.90 -6.42
N LEU A 39 -5.23 13.99 -7.34
CA LEU A 39 -5.47 12.95 -8.34
C LEU A 39 -4.26 12.78 -9.25
N VAL A 40 -3.68 13.88 -9.76
CA VAL A 40 -2.49 13.84 -10.60
C VAL A 40 -1.29 13.26 -9.86
N ILE A 41 -1.06 13.66 -8.60
CA ILE A 41 0.02 13.11 -7.76
C ILE A 41 -0.18 11.60 -7.55
N THR A 42 -1.40 11.15 -7.25
CA THR A 42 -1.71 9.73 -7.08
C THR A 42 -1.48 8.93 -8.36
N CYS A 43 -1.95 9.42 -9.50
CA CYS A 43 -1.70 8.79 -10.80
C CYS A 43 -0.20 8.73 -11.13
N ALA A 44 0.53 9.81 -10.87
CA ALA A 44 1.98 9.85 -11.08
C ALA A 44 2.70 8.83 -10.17
N ALA A 45 2.32 8.75 -8.89
CA ALA A 45 2.88 7.79 -7.95
C ALA A 45 2.63 6.33 -8.39
N LEU A 46 1.39 6.02 -8.81
CA LEU A 46 1.05 4.70 -9.33
C LEU A 46 1.82 4.36 -10.61
N PHE A 47 2.01 5.33 -11.50
CA PHE A 47 2.83 5.15 -12.69
C PHE A 47 4.29 4.85 -12.35
N VAL A 48 4.88 5.60 -11.41
CA VAL A 48 6.26 5.39 -10.93
C VAL A 48 6.40 4.00 -10.30
N ILE A 49 5.42 3.56 -9.49
CA ILE A 49 5.40 2.20 -8.91
C ILE A 49 5.34 1.14 -10.02
N ALA A 50 4.43 1.30 -10.97
CA ALA A 50 4.25 0.33 -12.07
C ALA A 50 5.50 0.23 -12.94
N PHE A 51 6.12 1.35 -13.28
CA PHE A 51 7.36 1.40 -14.05
C PHE A 51 8.52 0.76 -13.27
N GLY A 52 8.68 1.10 -11.98
CA GLY A 52 9.68 0.48 -11.11
C GLY A 52 9.50 -1.03 -10.97
N ASN A 53 8.26 -1.50 -10.83
CA ASN A 53 7.92 -2.93 -10.77
C ASN A 53 8.29 -3.65 -12.08
N GLY A 54 8.05 -3.03 -13.25
CA GLY A 54 8.45 -3.58 -14.54
C GLY A 54 9.96 -3.78 -14.63
N LEU A 55 10.74 -2.77 -14.23
CA LEU A 55 12.20 -2.85 -14.18
C LEU A 55 12.71 -3.92 -13.20
N PHE A 56 12.06 -4.04 -12.04
CA PHE A 56 12.44 -5.00 -11.01
C PHE A 56 12.09 -6.43 -11.39
N LYS A 57 10.83 -6.70 -11.69
CA LYS A 57 10.29 -8.07 -11.84
C LYS A 57 10.95 -8.84 -12.97
N GLY A 58 11.04 -8.25 -14.15
CA GLY A 58 11.62 -8.92 -15.33
C GLY A 58 13.11 -9.22 -15.15
N ASN A 59 13.86 -8.26 -14.61
CA ASN A 59 15.29 -8.42 -14.43
C ASN A 59 15.64 -9.35 -13.26
N LEU A 60 14.80 -9.41 -12.23
CA LEU A 60 14.98 -10.36 -11.12
C LEU A 60 14.81 -11.81 -11.59
N GLN A 61 13.79 -12.08 -12.42
CA GLN A 61 13.59 -13.41 -13.02
C GLN A 61 14.77 -13.82 -13.90
N ALA A 62 15.29 -12.89 -14.73
CA ALA A 62 16.47 -13.15 -15.54
C ALA A 62 17.71 -13.44 -14.68
N LEU A 63 17.90 -12.71 -13.57
CA LEU A 63 19.01 -12.95 -12.63
C LEU A 63 18.89 -14.33 -11.98
N VAL A 64 17.70 -14.73 -11.54
CA VAL A 64 17.46 -16.10 -11.01
C VAL A 64 17.82 -17.15 -12.05
N GLY A 65 17.39 -16.96 -13.32
CA GLY A 65 17.73 -17.87 -14.41
C GLY A 65 19.23 -18.03 -14.58
N GLN A 66 19.98 -16.92 -14.58
CA GLN A 66 21.45 -16.93 -14.74
C GLN A 66 22.20 -17.63 -13.60
N MET A 67 21.65 -17.64 -12.38
CA MET A 67 22.28 -18.37 -11.25
C MET A 67 22.37 -19.87 -11.52
N TYR A 68 21.52 -20.41 -12.41
CA TYR A 68 21.45 -21.81 -12.79
C TYR A 68 22.04 -22.11 -14.19
N ASP A 69 22.69 -21.15 -14.82
CA ASP A 69 23.37 -21.38 -16.13
C ASP A 69 24.66 -22.19 -15.98
N ASN A 70 25.19 -22.32 -14.76
CA ASN A 70 26.32 -23.20 -14.48
C ASN A 70 25.90 -24.67 -14.62
N PRO A 71 26.65 -25.51 -15.40
CA PRO A 71 26.33 -26.94 -15.59
C PRO A 71 26.13 -27.72 -14.28
N GLN A 72 26.82 -27.32 -13.22
CA GLN A 72 26.71 -27.96 -11.88
C GLN A 72 25.33 -27.79 -11.25
N TYR A 73 24.61 -26.66 -11.55
CA TYR A 73 23.33 -26.31 -10.94
C TYR A 73 22.18 -26.30 -11.94
N SER A 74 22.43 -26.55 -13.23
CA SER A 74 21.42 -26.48 -14.29
C SER A 74 20.24 -27.42 -14.07
N SER A 75 20.47 -28.61 -13.49
CA SER A 75 19.41 -29.58 -13.15
C SER A 75 18.49 -29.09 -12.03
N MET A 76 18.88 -28.09 -11.24
CA MET A 76 18.10 -27.53 -10.14
C MET A 76 17.31 -26.27 -10.52
N ARG A 77 17.39 -25.84 -11.79
CA ARG A 77 16.79 -24.60 -12.28
C ARG A 77 15.28 -24.52 -12.00
N ASP A 78 14.55 -25.56 -12.31
CA ASP A 78 13.09 -25.61 -12.12
C ASP A 78 12.72 -25.55 -10.64
N SER A 79 13.47 -26.25 -9.78
CA SER A 79 13.31 -26.18 -8.32
C SER A 79 13.60 -24.78 -7.80
N GLY A 80 14.62 -24.11 -8.33
CA GLY A 80 14.98 -22.74 -7.98
C GLY A 80 13.87 -21.74 -8.33
N PHE A 81 13.29 -21.85 -9.53
CA PHE A 81 12.15 -21.02 -9.91
C PHE A 81 10.91 -21.32 -9.07
N SER A 82 10.64 -22.59 -8.77
CA SER A 82 9.52 -22.99 -7.90
C SER A 82 9.65 -22.36 -6.52
N LEU A 83 10.85 -22.39 -5.93
CA LEU A 83 11.14 -21.75 -4.64
C LEU A 83 10.99 -20.23 -4.71
N PHE A 84 11.48 -19.60 -5.77
CA PHE A 84 11.32 -18.17 -6.02
C PHE A 84 9.85 -17.74 -6.06
N TYR A 85 9.02 -18.43 -6.83
CA TYR A 85 7.58 -18.15 -6.90
C TYR A 85 6.86 -18.45 -5.59
N MET A 86 7.27 -19.50 -4.86
CA MET A 86 6.73 -19.78 -3.54
C MET A 86 6.92 -18.57 -2.59
N PHE A 87 8.11 -17.99 -2.53
CA PHE A 87 8.35 -16.81 -1.70
C PHE A 87 7.57 -15.56 -2.14
N ILE A 88 7.36 -15.37 -3.44
CA ILE A 88 6.47 -14.31 -3.94
C ILE A 88 5.05 -14.51 -3.41
N ASN A 89 4.52 -15.72 -3.46
CA ASN A 89 3.16 -16.04 -2.98
C ASN A 89 3.05 -15.88 -1.47
N VAL A 90 4.07 -16.30 -0.72
CA VAL A 90 4.14 -16.07 0.74
C VAL A 90 4.08 -14.57 1.04
N GLY A 91 4.87 -13.75 0.34
CA GLY A 91 4.81 -12.29 0.47
C GLY A 91 3.45 -11.70 0.14
N ALA A 92 2.79 -12.22 -0.91
CA ALA A 92 1.45 -11.77 -1.32
C ALA A 92 0.37 -12.08 -0.27
N ILE A 93 0.54 -13.13 0.54
CA ILE A 93 -0.35 -13.42 1.67
C ILE A 93 -0.13 -12.42 2.81
N PHE A 94 1.12 -12.17 3.20
CA PHE A 94 1.42 -11.33 4.37
C PHE A 94 1.20 -9.82 4.12
N ALA A 95 1.41 -9.33 2.90
CA ALA A 95 1.31 -7.91 2.61
C ALA A 95 -0.07 -7.30 2.89
N PRO A 96 -1.21 -7.90 2.48
CA PRO A 96 -2.54 -7.39 2.82
C PRO A 96 -2.80 -7.38 4.34
N PHE A 97 -2.38 -8.43 5.07
CA PHE A 97 -2.54 -8.46 6.52
C PHE A 97 -1.79 -7.33 7.23
N ALA A 98 -0.56 -7.06 6.80
CA ALA A 98 0.23 -5.96 7.35
C ALA A 98 -0.42 -4.59 7.04
N ALA A 99 -0.88 -4.36 5.81
CA ALA A 99 -1.52 -3.11 5.42
C ALA A 99 -2.84 -2.88 6.18
N VAL A 100 -3.71 -3.91 6.25
CA VAL A 100 -4.97 -3.86 6.99
C VAL A 100 -4.72 -3.69 8.49
N GLY A 101 -3.73 -4.40 9.03
CA GLY A 101 -3.35 -4.31 10.44
C GLY A 101 -2.94 -2.90 10.83
N VAL A 102 -2.08 -2.25 10.05
CA VAL A 102 -1.63 -0.88 10.32
C VAL A 102 -2.77 0.12 10.21
N ARG A 103 -3.63 0.01 9.18
CA ARG A 103 -4.80 0.85 9.03
C ARG A 103 -5.76 0.71 10.22
N ASN A 104 -6.08 -0.52 10.61
CA ASN A 104 -7.01 -0.77 11.71
C ASN A 104 -6.44 -0.34 13.06
N TRP A 105 -5.14 -0.59 13.27
CA TRP A 105 -4.44 -0.10 14.46
C TRP A 105 -4.52 1.44 14.55
N TRP A 106 -4.28 2.13 13.44
CA TRP A 106 -4.38 3.59 13.41
C TRP A 106 -5.79 4.08 13.73
N LEU A 107 -6.82 3.51 13.11
CA LEU A 107 -8.22 3.82 13.41
C LEU A 107 -8.54 3.60 14.88
N SER A 108 -8.13 2.47 15.45
CA SER A 108 -8.40 2.15 16.86
C SER A 108 -7.71 3.10 17.85
N THR A 109 -6.55 3.67 17.50
CA THR A 109 -5.85 4.67 18.29
C THR A 109 -6.68 5.96 18.47
N PHE A 110 -7.54 6.26 17.49
CA PHE A 110 -8.49 7.38 17.55
C PHE A 110 -9.89 6.98 18.00
N GLY A 111 -10.07 5.76 18.48
CA GLY A 111 -11.36 5.29 18.97
C GLY A 111 -12.34 4.86 17.90
N TYR A 112 -11.86 4.54 16.69
CA TYR A 112 -12.70 4.13 15.58
C TYR A 112 -12.42 2.68 15.13
N ASN A 113 -13.49 2.00 14.71
CA ASN A 113 -13.42 0.74 13.98
C ASN A 113 -13.53 1.01 12.47
N TYR A 114 -12.91 0.15 11.68
CA TYR A 114 -13.07 0.19 10.24
C TYR A 114 -14.44 -0.30 9.81
N ASP A 115 -15.08 0.47 8.92
CA ASP A 115 -16.26 0.06 8.18
C ASP A 115 -16.10 0.46 6.70
N ALA A 116 -16.51 -0.43 5.79
CA ALA A 116 -16.27 -0.25 4.35
C ALA A 116 -17.17 0.81 3.72
N ASP A 117 -18.38 0.94 4.22
CA ASP A 117 -19.42 1.82 3.65
C ASP A 117 -19.38 3.22 4.24
N LEU A 118 -18.85 3.33 5.45
CA LEU A 118 -18.85 4.57 6.23
C LEU A 118 -18.16 5.75 5.54
N PRO A 119 -17.00 5.59 4.84
CA PRO A 119 -16.38 6.70 4.12
C PRO A 119 -17.27 7.31 3.03
N ALA A 120 -17.99 6.47 2.29
CA ALA A 120 -18.90 6.93 1.24
C ALA A 120 -20.08 7.70 1.85
N LEU A 121 -20.62 7.20 2.96
CA LEU A 121 -21.71 7.85 3.70
C LEU A 121 -21.26 9.19 4.33
N CYS A 122 -20.06 9.25 4.89
CA CYS A 122 -19.45 10.49 5.38
C CYS A 122 -19.36 11.54 4.26
N HIS A 123 -18.84 11.16 3.10
CA HIS A 123 -18.77 12.08 1.94
C HIS A 123 -20.16 12.51 1.46
N GLY A 124 -21.12 11.58 1.39
CA GLY A 124 -22.51 11.88 1.03
C GLY A 124 -23.18 12.84 2.00
N HIS A 125 -22.93 12.68 3.32
CA HIS A 125 -23.42 13.57 4.36
C HIS A 125 -22.86 14.99 4.20
N LEU A 126 -21.54 15.11 4.05
CA LEU A 126 -20.88 16.41 3.87
C LEU A 126 -21.27 17.11 2.55
N ALA A 127 -21.64 16.35 1.53
CA ALA A 127 -22.14 16.87 0.26
C ALA A 127 -23.64 17.16 0.26
N GLY A 128 -24.39 16.75 1.29
CA GLY A 128 -25.84 16.88 1.34
C GLY A 128 -26.61 16.02 0.32
N THR A 129 -26.01 14.87 -0.08
CA THR A 129 -26.56 14.00 -1.15
C THR A 129 -27.17 12.71 -0.62
N LEU A 130 -27.21 12.50 0.70
CA LEU A 130 -27.77 11.29 1.29
C LEU A 130 -29.30 11.28 1.17
N THR A 131 -29.87 10.13 0.82
CA THR A 131 -31.32 9.88 0.97
C THR A 131 -31.69 9.70 2.45
N PRO A 132 -32.96 9.89 2.84
CA PRO A 132 -33.38 9.68 4.23
C PRO A 132 -32.99 8.31 4.80
N GLU A 133 -33.13 7.23 4.01
CA GLU A 133 -32.73 5.87 4.42
C GLU A 133 -31.19 5.74 4.59
N ALA A 134 -30.41 6.45 3.77
CA ALA A 134 -28.95 6.48 3.90
C ALA A 134 -28.51 7.28 5.13
N VAL A 135 -29.26 8.28 5.57
CA VAL A 135 -28.98 9.02 6.83
C VAL A 135 -29.16 8.10 8.04
N ASP A 136 -30.21 7.29 8.08
CA ASP A 136 -30.43 6.31 9.15
C ASP A 136 -29.31 5.26 9.19
N THR A 137 -28.95 4.74 8.01
CA THR A 137 -27.81 3.80 7.88
C THR A 137 -26.50 4.43 8.34
N TYR A 138 -26.25 5.68 7.95
CA TYR A 138 -25.06 6.43 8.36
C TYR A 138 -24.98 6.58 9.87
N SER A 139 -26.09 6.98 10.54
CA SER A 139 -26.13 7.16 11.99
C SER A 139 -25.87 5.85 12.74
N ALA A 140 -26.45 4.74 12.27
CA ALA A 140 -26.25 3.42 12.85
C ALA A 140 -24.79 2.94 12.70
N LEU A 141 -24.18 3.12 11.54
CA LEU A 141 -22.79 2.73 11.28
C LEU A 141 -21.80 3.63 12.03
N ALA A 142 -22.07 4.93 12.13
CA ALA A 142 -21.25 5.86 12.91
C ALA A 142 -21.18 5.45 14.40
N ALA A 143 -22.34 5.13 14.98
CA ALA A 143 -22.40 4.64 16.35
C ALA A 143 -21.64 3.32 16.53
N LYS A 144 -21.75 2.38 15.60
CA LYS A 144 -21.04 1.10 15.61
C LYS A 144 -19.53 1.25 15.42
N ALA A 145 -19.12 2.23 14.61
CA ALA A 145 -17.70 2.49 14.35
C ALA A 145 -16.99 3.15 15.54
N THR A 146 -17.71 3.78 16.45
CA THR A 146 -17.13 4.41 17.64
C THR A 146 -16.90 3.36 18.73
N ILE A 147 -15.62 3.14 19.12
CA ILE A 147 -15.24 2.10 20.11
C ILE A 147 -15.80 2.38 21.50
N SER A 148 -15.90 3.68 21.90
CA SER A 148 -16.43 4.07 23.21
C SER A 148 -17.92 3.82 23.36
N GLY A 149 -18.64 3.51 22.28
CA GLY A 149 -20.10 3.37 22.29
C GLY A 149 -20.86 4.65 22.62
N THR A 150 -20.19 5.80 22.68
CA THR A 150 -20.84 7.09 22.89
C THR A 150 -21.64 7.47 21.67
N PRO A 151 -22.89 7.95 21.84
CA PRO A 151 -23.68 8.43 20.73
C PRO A 151 -22.98 9.58 20.00
N VAL A 152 -22.95 9.51 18.68
CA VAL A 152 -22.42 10.60 17.85
C VAL A 152 -23.45 11.73 17.88
N THR A 153 -23.10 12.85 18.49
CA THR A 153 -23.99 14.01 18.63
C THR A 153 -23.95 14.94 17.42
N ASP A 154 -22.80 15.06 16.77
CA ASP A 154 -22.59 15.86 15.58
C ASP A 154 -22.03 15.00 14.46
N MET A 155 -22.90 14.67 13.50
CA MET A 155 -22.56 13.82 12.35
C MET A 155 -21.59 14.48 11.38
N THR A 156 -21.55 15.83 11.34
CA THR A 156 -20.63 16.56 10.46
C THR A 156 -19.20 16.55 11.03
N VAL A 157 -19.09 16.76 12.35
CA VAL A 157 -17.79 16.65 13.05
C VAL A 157 -17.27 15.23 12.92
N PHE A 158 -18.11 14.23 13.20
CA PHE A 158 -17.75 12.83 13.06
C PHE A 158 -17.28 12.50 11.63
N ALA A 159 -18.00 12.95 10.58
CA ALA A 159 -17.64 12.70 9.20
C ALA A 159 -16.22 13.21 8.87
N ASN A 160 -15.92 14.45 9.28
CA ASN A 160 -14.61 15.05 9.03
C ASN A 160 -13.49 14.33 9.79
N GLU A 161 -13.70 14.01 11.06
CA GLU A 161 -12.72 13.30 11.89
C GLU A 161 -12.49 11.89 11.38
N TYR A 162 -13.55 11.13 11.14
CA TYR A 162 -13.45 9.76 10.64
C TYR A 162 -12.73 9.70 9.30
N LEU A 163 -13.10 10.56 8.34
CA LEU A 163 -12.44 10.61 7.04
C LEU A 163 -10.97 10.97 7.14
N ASN A 164 -10.60 11.90 8.01
CA ASN A 164 -9.21 12.29 8.22
C ASN A 164 -8.40 11.10 8.79
N VAL A 165 -8.90 10.46 9.84
CA VAL A 165 -8.24 9.30 10.46
C VAL A 165 -8.18 8.12 9.48
N PHE A 166 -9.27 7.85 8.77
CA PHE A 166 -9.37 6.79 7.77
C PHE A 166 -8.35 6.98 6.63
N THR A 167 -8.32 8.18 6.04
CA THR A 167 -7.39 8.50 4.94
C THR A 167 -5.94 8.41 5.40
N THR A 168 -5.62 8.96 6.58
CA THR A 168 -4.28 8.88 7.16
C THR A 168 -3.86 7.43 7.40
N GLY A 169 -4.78 6.57 7.85
CA GLY A 169 -4.52 5.14 8.04
C GLY A 169 -4.12 4.42 6.74
N PHE A 170 -4.71 4.80 5.61
CA PHE A 170 -4.28 4.28 4.30
C PHE A 170 -2.88 4.77 3.91
N HIS A 171 -2.56 6.05 4.15
CA HIS A 171 -1.22 6.56 3.88
C HIS A 171 -0.15 5.82 4.70
N TYR A 172 -0.43 5.50 5.96
CA TYR A 172 0.49 4.70 6.78
C TYR A 172 0.59 3.24 6.33
N ALA A 173 -0.47 2.67 5.76
CA ALA A 173 -0.39 1.35 5.14
C ALA A 173 0.59 1.33 3.95
N PHE A 174 0.66 2.41 3.15
CA PHE A 174 1.72 2.56 2.13
C PHE A 174 3.12 2.68 2.75
N GLY A 175 3.23 3.24 3.96
CA GLY A 175 4.49 3.29 4.71
C GLY A 175 5.08 1.89 4.99
N VAL A 176 4.23 0.87 5.20
CA VAL A 176 4.68 -0.53 5.34
C VAL A 176 5.37 -1.01 4.07
N ALA A 177 4.84 -0.66 2.89
CA ALA A 177 5.46 -1.01 1.62
C ALA A 177 6.85 -0.36 1.47
N ILE A 178 7.03 0.87 1.94
CA ILE A 178 8.34 1.54 1.94
C ILE A 178 9.34 0.77 2.80
N LEU A 179 8.95 0.37 4.01
CA LEU A 179 9.82 -0.43 4.89
C LEU A 179 10.23 -1.75 4.22
N ALA A 180 9.30 -2.43 3.57
CA ALA A 180 9.60 -3.64 2.81
C ALA A 180 10.57 -3.37 1.64
N MET A 181 10.41 -2.25 0.91
CA MET A 181 11.32 -1.85 -0.17
C MET A 181 12.71 -1.51 0.36
N VAL A 182 12.82 -0.79 1.48
CA VAL A 182 14.10 -0.47 2.11
C VAL A 182 14.80 -1.74 2.56
N LEU A 183 14.10 -2.67 3.21
CA LEU A 183 14.65 -3.96 3.60
C LEU A 183 15.15 -4.77 2.39
N SER A 184 14.35 -4.83 1.33
CA SER A 184 14.71 -5.47 0.07
C SER A 184 15.98 -4.84 -0.54
N LEU A 185 16.06 -3.51 -0.53
CA LEU A 185 17.20 -2.76 -1.04
C LEU A 185 18.47 -3.07 -0.23
N VAL A 186 18.39 -3.09 1.09
CA VAL A 186 19.50 -3.42 1.99
C VAL A 186 20.02 -4.84 1.72
N ILE A 187 19.11 -5.82 1.67
CA ILE A 187 19.45 -7.21 1.36
C ILE A 187 20.12 -7.31 -0.02
N PHE A 188 19.57 -6.63 -1.02
CA PHE A 188 20.11 -6.62 -2.37
C PHE A 188 21.52 -6.01 -2.42
N VAL A 189 21.74 -4.86 -1.76
CA VAL A 189 23.04 -4.16 -1.75
C VAL A 189 24.10 -5.00 -1.05
N ILE A 190 23.78 -5.64 0.07
CA ILE A 190 24.72 -6.51 0.81
C ILE A 190 25.15 -7.71 -0.05
N ASN A 191 24.21 -8.30 -0.79
CA ASN A 191 24.46 -9.52 -1.57
C ASN A 191 24.90 -9.26 -3.02
N ARG A 192 24.86 -8.01 -3.50
CA ARG A 192 25.16 -7.69 -4.92
C ARG A 192 26.60 -8.02 -5.37
N LYS A 193 27.52 -8.16 -4.41
CA LYS A 193 28.94 -8.47 -4.69
C LYS A 193 29.22 -9.99 -4.70
N LYS A 194 28.30 -10.77 -4.22
CA LYS A 194 28.34 -12.23 -4.31
C LYS A 194 27.72 -12.67 -5.62
#